data_f01161b309e5c6011d09138360fe46e4
#
_entry.id   f01161b309e5c6011d09138360fe46e4
#
_cell.length_a   1.000
_cell.length_b   1.000
_cell.length_c   1.000
_cell.angle_alpha   90.00
_cell.angle_beta   90.00
_cell.angle_gamma   90.00
#
_symmetry.space_group_name_H-M   'P 1'
#
loop_
_entity.id
_entity.type
_entity.pdbx_description
1 polymer ?
#
loop_
_entity_poly.entity_id
_entity_poly.type
_entity_poly.pdbx_seq_one_letter_code
_entity_poly.pdbx_strand_id
1 'polypeptide(L)'
;TKTDNKSWDYNAGFSKSQYNWLRDDLDAVEDKENMMVILCCHIPFRSGANSGGASVNKDKYYAETLELLTQFKEAHIMIGHTHYIQNYIHEKYVAKGGLPVYEHVHGGACGGWWSSNMCVTGAPNGYGIYEIEGAGMKSWIAKSTNKPEKFQMKVYNGNQTYTGKKGYTYNWFKNSNGGSNSIKY
;
A
#
# COMPACT_ATOMS: atom_id res chain seq x y z
N THR A 1 2.15 -4.60 16.40
CA THR A 1 2.46 -5.20 17.72
C THR A 1 1.22 -5.90 18.21
N LYS A 2 1.35 -7.16 18.61
CA LYS A 2 0.25 -7.95 19.18
C LYS A 2 -0.17 -7.35 20.52
N THR A 3 -1.46 -7.06 20.71
CA THR A 3 -1.96 -6.38 21.91
C THR A 3 -2.46 -7.36 22.96
N ASP A 4 -2.89 -8.52 22.54
CA ASP A 4 -3.27 -9.63 23.41
C ASP A 4 -2.91 -10.97 22.76
N ASN A 5 -3.32 -12.08 23.37
CA ASN A 5 -3.02 -13.42 22.87
C ASN A 5 -3.93 -13.89 21.71
N LYS A 6 -4.78 -13.04 21.15
CA LYS A 6 -5.62 -13.40 20.01
C LYS A 6 -4.83 -13.23 18.71
N SER A 7 -4.93 -14.21 17.82
CA SER A 7 -4.15 -14.24 16.57
C SER A 7 -4.48 -13.13 15.59
N TRP A 8 -5.63 -12.48 15.75
CA TRP A 8 -6.12 -11.40 14.89
C TRP A 8 -6.10 -10.02 15.54
N ASP A 9 -5.70 -9.93 16.82
CA ASP A 9 -5.63 -8.64 17.50
C ASP A 9 -4.20 -8.12 17.47
N TYR A 10 -4.03 -7.00 16.78
CA TYR A 10 -2.76 -6.32 16.62
C TYR A 10 -2.98 -4.83 16.36
N ASN A 11 -2.05 -4.01 16.81
CA ASN A 11 -2.01 -2.59 16.51
C ASN A 11 -0.96 -2.28 15.46
N ALA A 12 -1.28 -1.38 14.56
CA ALA A 12 -0.31 -0.78 13.67
C ALA A 12 0.70 0.08 14.46
N GLY A 13 1.92 0.19 13.98
CA GLY A 13 2.96 1.02 14.54
C GLY A 13 4.19 0.25 14.97
N PHE A 14 5.23 0.98 15.34
CA PHE A 14 6.47 0.44 15.86
C PHE A 14 6.47 0.47 17.39
N SER A 15 7.08 -0.53 18.01
CA SER A 15 7.48 -0.40 19.41
C SER A 15 8.65 0.58 19.52
N LYS A 16 8.91 1.10 20.72
CA LYS A 16 10.06 1.98 20.94
C LYS A 16 11.38 1.32 20.53
N SER A 17 11.54 0.05 20.82
CA SER A 17 12.76 -0.71 20.44
C SER A 17 12.90 -0.86 18.93
N GLN A 18 11.81 -1.14 18.20
CA GLN A 18 11.83 -1.22 16.73
C GLN A 18 12.15 0.14 16.10
N TYR A 19 11.54 1.21 16.59
CA TYR A 19 11.84 2.55 16.11
C TYR A 19 13.29 2.96 16.39
N ASN A 20 13.80 2.70 17.61
CA ASN A 20 15.19 3.00 17.92
C ASN A 20 16.15 2.21 17.03
N TRP A 21 15.91 0.93 16.83
CA TRP A 21 16.70 0.11 15.90
C TRP A 21 16.68 0.70 14.48
N LEU A 22 15.50 1.03 13.95
CA LEU A 22 15.37 1.61 12.61
C LEU A 22 16.10 2.95 12.49
N ARG A 23 15.96 3.81 13.50
CA ARG A 23 16.68 5.08 13.55
C ARG A 23 18.18 4.87 13.53
N ASP A 24 18.69 4.01 14.41
CA ASP A 24 20.12 3.76 14.53
C ASP A 24 20.69 3.14 13.24
N ASP A 25 19.93 2.26 12.58
CA ASP A 25 20.28 1.65 11.29
C ASP A 25 20.33 2.71 10.16
N LEU A 26 19.32 3.57 10.07
CA LEU A 26 19.30 4.65 9.09
C LEU A 26 20.35 5.73 9.40
N ASP A 27 20.62 6.01 10.67
CA ASP A 27 21.65 7.00 11.07
C ASP A 27 23.06 6.54 10.72
N ALA A 28 23.30 5.24 10.66
CA ALA A 28 24.58 4.66 10.25
C ALA A 28 24.90 4.83 8.75
N VAL A 29 23.91 5.21 7.92
CA VAL A 29 24.12 5.45 6.49
C VAL A 29 24.81 6.81 6.30
N GLU A 30 26.02 6.81 5.71
CA GLU A 30 26.84 8.02 5.60
C GLU A 30 26.39 8.98 4.48
N ASP A 31 25.94 8.48 3.35
CA ASP A 31 25.65 9.28 2.13
C ASP A 31 24.17 9.30 1.77
N LYS A 32 23.33 9.58 2.75
CA LYS A 32 21.86 9.58 2.61
C LYS A 32 21.35 10.47 1.47
N GLU A 33 22.00 11.61 1.26
CA GLU A 33 21.58 12.60 0.25
C GLU A 33 21.73 12.11 -1.18
N ASN A 34 22.53 11.08 -1.41
CA ASN A 34 22.71 10.45 -2.70
C ASN A 34 22.10 9.05 -2.80
N MET A 35 21.41 8.60 -1.77
CA MET A 35 20.80 7.27 -1.68
C MET A 35 19.28 7.31 -1.66
N MET A 36 18.65 6.34 -2.30
CA MET A 36 17.23 6.05 -2.14
C MET A 36 17.06 5.06 -0.99
N VAL A 37 16.06 5.30 -0.14
CA VAL A 37 15.64 4.35 0.89
C VAL A 37 14.30 3.71 0.54
N ILE A 38 14.20 2.40 0.75
CA ILE A 38 12.96 1.64 0.63
C ILE A 38 12.69 0.97 1.98
N LEU A 39 11.66 1.43 2.68
CA LEU A 39 11.19 0.82 3.92
C LEU A 39 10.12 -0.23 3.61
N CYS A 40 10.37 -1.47 4.00
CA CYS A 40 9.39 -2.56 3.86
C CYS A 40 8.73 -2.85 5.21
N CYS A 41 7.41 -2.73 5.27
CA CYS A 41 6.64 -3.12 6.45
C CYS A 41 5.26 -3.63 6.06
N HIS A 42 4.43 -4.03 7.03
CA HIS A 42 3.18 -4.71 6.69
C HIS A 42 1.98 -3.78 6.65
N ILE A 43 1.82 -2.90 7.65
CA ILE A 43 0.62 -2.08 7.82
C ILE A 43 0.85 -0.66 7.32
N PRO A 44 -0.09 -0.09 6.52
CA PRO A 44 0.04 1.25 5.98
C PRO A 44 0.22 2.34 7.05
N PHE A 45 1.03 3.34 6.71
CA PHE A 45 1.25 4.53 7.52
C PHE A 45 0.07 5.49 7.48
N ARG A 46 -0.70 5.47 6.40
CA ARG A 46 -1.87 6.33 6.26
C ARG A 46 -2.99 5.89 7.20
N SER A 47 -3.47 6.81 8.01
CA SER A 47 -4.68 6.60 8.82
C SER A 47 -5.91 6.42 7.92
N GLY A 48 -6.74 5.42 8.19
CA GLY A 48 -7.96 5.12 7.42
C GLY A 48 -7.81 4.01 6.38
N ALA A 49 -6.61 3.49 6.14
CA ALA A 49 -6.39 2.31 5.30
C ALA A 49 -6.79 0.99 5.99
N ASN A 50 -7.40 1.06 7.15
CA ASN A 50 -7.75 -0.07 7.98
C ASN A 50 -9.07 -0.69 7.58
N SER A 51 -9.05 -1.63 6.69
CA SER A 51 -10.19 -2.50 6.43
C SER A 51 -10.23 -3.75 7.33
N GLY A 52 -9.33 -3.88 8.29
CA GLY A 52 -9.16 -5.09 9.07
C GLY A 52 -9.23 -4.95 10.59
N GLY A 53 -9.80 -3.86 11.12
CA GLY A 53 -9.94 -3.69 12.58
C GLY A 53 -8.67 -3.26 13.33
N ALA A 54 -7.55 -3.12 12.66
CA ALA A 54 -6.37 -2.53 13.26
C ALA A 54 -6.52 -1.01 13.35
N SER A 55 -6.60 -0.47 14.55
CA SER A 55 -6.53 0.97 14.74
C SER A 55 -5.09 1.43 14.48
N VAL A 56 -4.92 2.38 13.57
CA VAL A 56 -3.64 3.10 13.46
C VAL A 56 -3.53 3.95 14.73
N ASN A 57 -2.68 3.52 15.62
CA ASN A 57 -2.35 4.34 16.76
C ASN A 57 -1.38 5.41 16.28
N LYS A 58 -1.87 6.66 16.23
CA LYS A 58 -1.11 7.82 15.77
C LYS A 58 0.19 8.06 16.58
N ASP A 59 0.28 7.44 17.74
CA ASP A 59 1.38 7.66 18.70
C ASP A 59 2.53 6.65 18.56
N LYS A 60 2.59 5.89 17.45
CA LYS A 60 3.60 4.82 17.32
C LYS A 60 4.63 5.08 16.23
N TYR A 61 5.28 6.20 16.32
CA TYR A 61 6.48 6.54 15.56
C TYR A 61 6.32 6.62 14.03
N TYR A 62 5.10 6.80 13.52
CA TYR A 62 4.91 6.94 12.07
C TYR A 62 5.42 8.27 11.55
N ALA A 63 5.09 9.36 12.23
CA ALA A 63 5.55 10.70 11.84
C ALA A 63 7.08 10.79 11.93
N GLU A 64 7.64 10.32 13.02
CA GLU A 64 9.09 10.31 13.24
C GLU A 64 9.82 9.42 12.23
N THR A 65 9.21 8.28 11.84
CA THR A 65 9.77 7.43 10.79
C THR A 65 9.73 8.13 9.43
N LEU A 66 8.63 8.79 9.09
CA LEU A 66 8.54 9.56 7.85
C LEU A 66 9.58 10.69 7.82
N GLU A 67 9.83 11.36 8.94
CA GLU A 67 10.89 12.36 9.06
C GLU A 67 12.29 11.76 8.84
N LEU A 68 12.58 10.58 9.39
CA LEU A 68 13.84 9.88 9.13
C LEU A 68 14.04 9.60 7.64
N LEU A 69 13.00 9.16 6.95
CA LEU A 69 13.05 8.86 5.52
C LEU A 69 13.34 10.10 4.67
N THR A 70 12.93 11.30 5.10
CA THR A 70 13.21 12.54 4.36
C THR A 70 14.68 12.93 4.30
N GLN A 71 15.53 12.31 5.10
CA GLN A 71 16.97 12.54 5.07
C GLN A 71 17.66 11.97 3.82
N PHE A 72 16.99 11.08 3.11
CA PHE A 72 17.49 10.46 1.90
C PHE A 72 17.14 11.27 0.66
N LYS A 73 17.83 10.98 -0.46
CA LYS A 73 17.53 11.59 -1.76
C LYS A 73 16.12 11.32 -2.21
N GLU A 74 15.67 10.07 -2.05
CA GLU A 74 14.33 9.61 -2.41
C GLU A 74 13.89 8.54 -1.43
N ALA A 75 12.59 8.48 -1.12
CA ALA A 75 12.08 7.56 -0.12
C ALA A 75 10.75 6.90 -0.53
N HIS A 76 10.71 5.59 -0.41
CA HIS A 76 9.54 4.77 -0.69
C HIS A 76 9.23 3.82 0.46
N ILE A 77 7.94 3.52 0.64
CA ILE A 77 7.46 2.55 1.62
C ILE A 77 6.68 1.46 0.88
N MET A 78 7.09 0.20 1.02
CA MET A 78 6.42 -0.97 0.43
C MET A 78 5.58 -1.66 1.49
N ILE A 79 4.29 -1.78 1.24
CA ILE A 79 3.28 -2.18 2.23
C ILE A 79 2.29 -3.19 1.64
N GLY A 80 1.65 -3.94 2.51
CA GLY A 80 0.58 -4.87 2.19
C GLY A 80 -0.69 -4.62 3.01
N HIS A 81 -1.11 -5.61 3.77
CA HIS A 81 -2.18 -5.59 4.76
C HIS A 81 -3.61 -5.40 4.23
N THR A 82 -3.86 -4.33 3.48
CA THR A 82 -5.22 -4.01 2.99
C THR A 82 -5.72 -4.95 1.91
N HIS A 83 -4.80 -5.70 1.29
CA HIS A 83 -5.06 -6.57 0.13
C HIS A 83 -5.54 -5.82 -1.12
N TYR A 84 -5.41 -4.51 -1.16
CA TYR A 84 -5.73 -3.66 -2.29
C TYR A 84 -4.46 -3.04 -2.85
N ILE A 85 -4.46 -2.75 -4.16
CA ILE A 85 -3.39 -1.98 -4.77
C ILE A 85 -3.74 -0.50 -4.58
N GLN A 86 -2.89 0.22 -3.87
CA GLN A 86 -3.06 1.64 -3.58
C GLN A 86 -1.69 2.33 -3.55
N ASN A 87 -1.67 3.61 -3.89
CA ASN A 87 -0.49 4.44 -3.74
C ASN A 87 -0.88 5.70 -2.97
N TYR A 88 -0.07 6.05 -1.99
CA TYR A 88 -0.25 7.26 -1.20
C TYR A 88 0.97 8.15 -1.29
N ILE A 89 0.75 9.44 -1.24
CA ILE A 89 1.78 10.46 -1.24
C ILE A 89 1.73 11.17 0.11
N HIS A 90 2.83 11.12 0.83
CA HIS A 90 2.99 11.84 2.08
C HIS A 90 3.51 13.25 1.82
N GLU A 91 2.67 14.12 1.29
CA GLU A 91 3.02 15.45 0.76
C GLU A 91 3.81 16.35 1.74
N LYS A 92 3.61 16.16 3.05
CA LYS A 92 4.31 16.92 4.10
C LYS A 92 5.75 16.47 4.33
N TYR A 93 6.10 15.29 3.86
CA TYR A 93 7.39 14.66 4.08
C TYR A 93 8.16 14.60 2.77
N VAL A 94 8.98 15.61 2.54
CA VAL A 94 9.71 15.77 1.27
C VAL A 94 11.16 15.32 1.48
N ALA A 95 11.59 14.36 0.67
CA ALA A 95 12.96 13.85 0.65
C ALA A 95 13.95 14.90 0.11
N LYS A 96 15.25 14.73 0.35
CA LYS A 96 16.31 15.66 -0.06
C LYS A 96 16.35 15.93 -1.57
N GLY A 97 15.93 14.96 -2.39
CA GLY A 97 15.80 15.12 -3.85
C GLY A 97 14.57 15.89 -4.30
N GLY A 98 13.73 16.39 -3.37
CA GLY A 98 12.58 17.23 -3.68
C GLY A 98 11.28 16.46 -3.96
N LEU A 99 11.28 15.13 -3.87
CA LEU A 99 10.07 14.31 -4.01
C LEU A 99 9.47 13.98 -2.63
N PRO A 100 8.13 13.96 -2.52
CA PRO A 100 7.48 13.47 -1.30
C PRO A 100 7.74 11.98 -1.09
N VAL A 101 7.60 11.51 0.14
CA VAL A 101 7.66 10.07 0.43
C VAL A 101 6.44 9.37 -0.17
N TYR A 102 6.68 8.33 -0.96
CA TYR A 102 5.65 7.49 -1.57
C TYR A 102 5.41 6.21 -0.78
N GLU A 103 4.15 5.85 -0.62
CA GLU A 103 3.75 4.60 0.00
C GLU A 103 3.00 3.74 -1.02
N HIS A 104 3.54 2.55 -1.30
CA HIS A 104 3.00 1.59 -2.27
C HIS A 104 2.37 0.41 -1.53
N VAL A 105 1.05 0.31 -1.61
CA VAL A 105 0.30 -0.79 -1.00
C VAL A 105 0.03 -1.86 -2.05
N HIS A 106 0.44 -3.09 -1.76
CA HIS A 106 0.33 -4.22 -2.68
C HIS A 106 -0.90 -5.06 -2.38
N GLY A 107 -1.45 -5.67 -3.41
CA GLY A 107 -2.53 -6.64 -3.30
C GLY A 107 -2.10 -7.90 -2.53
N GLY A 108 -3.06 -8.57 -1.91
CA GLY A 108 -2.79 -9.78 -1.14
C GLY A 108 -2.33 -10.95 -2.03
N ALA A 109 -1.08 -11.37 -1.90
CA ALA A 109 -0.53 -12.52 -2.60
C ALA A 109 -1.26 -13.84 -2.25
N CYS A 110 -1.85 -13.91 -1.05
CA CYS A 110 -2.65 -15.06 -0.59
C CYS A 110 -4.05 -15.12 -1.23
N GLY A 111 -4.48 -14.11 -2.00
CA GLY A 111 -5.82 -14.00 -2.57
C GLY A 111 -6.93 -13.76 -1.53
N GLY A 112 -6.59 -13.42 -0.30
CA GLY A 112 -7.55 -13.08 0.75
C GLY A 112 -8.40 -11.86 0.35
N TRP A 113 -9.69 -11.87 0.72
CA TRP A 113 -10.70 -10.88 0.34
C TRP A 113 -11.00 -10.81 -1.17
N TRP A 114 -10.55 -11.81 -1.91
CA TRP A 114 -10.78 -11.92 -3.34
C TRP A 114 -11.84 -12.99 -3.59
N SER A 115 -12.91 -12.60 -4.19
CA SER A 115 -14.02 -13.49 -4.50
C SER A 115 -14.04 -13.95 -5.95
N SER A 116 -13.16 -13.38 -6.77
CA SER A 116 -12.90 -13.74 -8.16
C SER A 116 -11.40 -13.57 -8.44
N ASN A 117 -11.02 -13.41 -9.70
CA ASN A 117 -9.66 -13.02 -10.09
C ASN A 117 -9.43 -11.49 -10.01
N MET A 118 -10.30 -10.77 -9.32
CA MET A 118 -10.20 -9.34 -9.05
C MET A 118 -10.64 -9.06 -7.60
N CYS A 119 -9.97 -8.15 -6.93
CA CYS A 119 -10.41 -7.71 -5.61
C CYS A 119 -11.58 -6.70 -5.72
N VAL A 120 -12.16 -6.35 -4.58
CA VAL A 120 -13.32 -5.44 -4.51
C VAL A 120 -13.04 -4.03 -5.06
N THR A 121 -11.80 -3.62 -5.15
CA THR A 121 -11.36 -2.35 -5.75
C THR A 121 -11.14 -2.43 -7.26
N GLY A 122 -11.34 -3.60 -7.85
CA GLY A 122 -11.13 -3.84 -9.28
C GLY A 122 -9.69 -4.19 -9.66
N ALA A 123 -8.76 -4.25 -8.70
CA ALA A 123 -7.40 -4.67 -8.96
C ALA A 123 -7.34 -6.17 -9.24
N PRO A 124 -6.70 -6.61 -10.35
CA PRO A 124 -6.54 -8.04 -10.66
C PRO A 124 -5.43 -8.66 -9.82
N ASN A 125 -5.40 -9.98 -9.75
CA ASN A 125 -4.27 -10.72 -9.20
C ASN A 125 -2.98 -10.31 -9.88
N GLY A 126 -1.99 -9.91 -9.12
CA GLY A 126 -0.76 -9.40 -9.69
C GLY A 126 0.28 -9.03 -8.64
N TYR A 127 1.26 -8.30 -9.11
CA TYR A 127 2.39 -7.83 -8.33
C TYR A 127 2.85 -6.46 -8.85
N GLY A 128 3.63 -5.75 -8.06
CA GLY A 128 4.29 -4.52 -8.49
C GLY A 128 5.59 -4.81 -9.24
N ILE A 129 5.84 -4.08 -10.31
CA ILE A 129 7.15 -4.00 -10.96
C ILE A 129 7.67 -2.59 -10.73
N TYR A 130 8.88 -2.51 -10.20
CA TYR A 130 9.56 -1.27 -9.88
C TYR A 130 10.88 -1.22 -10.64
N GLU A 131 11.07 -0.17 -11.42
CA GLU A 131 12.30 0.07 -12.16
C GLU A 131 13.12 1.13 -11.42
N ILE A 132 14.32 0.75 -11.00
CA ILE A 132 15.22 1.61 -10.24
C ILE A 132 16.40 1.96 -11.14
N GLU A 133 16.75 3.25 -11.20
CA GLU A 133 17.91 3.75 -11.93
C GLU A 133 18.75 4.63 -11.00
N GLY A 134 19.94 4.12 -10.68
CA GLY A 134 20.78 4.75 -9.67
C GLY A 134 20.10 4.79 -8.30
N ALA A 135 20.00 5.96 -7.72
CA ALA A 135 19.35 6.20 -6.43
C ALA A 135 17.97 6.86 -6.60
N GLY A 136 17.19 6.39 -7.56
CA GLY A 136 15.83 6.89 -7.80
C GLY A 136 14.91 5.84 -8.39
N MET A 137 13.62 5.98 -8.12
CA MET A 137 12.55 5.16 -8.68
C MET A 137 12.13 5.74 -10.03
N LYS A 138 12.52 5.07 -11.13
CA LYS A 138 12.21 5.53 -12.48
C LYS A 138 10.75 5.35 -12.85
N SER A 139 10.19 4.18 -12.52
CA SER A 139 8.79 3.85 -12.79
C SER A 139 8.29 2.72 -11.91
N TRP A 140 6.98 2.64 -11.76
CA TRP A 140 6.32 1.47 -11.18
C TRP A 140 4.97 1.21 -11.83
N ILE A 141 4.61 -0.06 -11.92
CA ILE A 141 3.36 -0.52 -12.48
C ILE A 141 2.78 -1.68 -11.67
N ALA A 142 1.47 -1.82 -11.69
CA ALA A 142 0.78 -3.03 -11.23
C ALA A 142 0.69 -4.02 -12.39
N LYS A 143 1.38 -5.17 -12.29
CA LYS A 143 1.39 -6.22 -13.30
C LYS A 143 0.40 -7.32 -12.92
N SER A 144 -0.66 -7.47 -13.70
CA SER A 144 -1.58 -8.62 -13.57
C SER A 144 -0.91 -9.90 -14.06
N THR A 145 -1.05 -11.00 -13.29
CA THR A 145 -0.44 -12.30 -13.62
C THR A 145 -0.84 -12.86 -14.97
N ASN A 146 -2.09 -12.65 -15.37
CA ASN A 146 -2.68 -13.24 -16.59
C ASN A 146 -2.98 -12.19 -17.67
N LYS A 147 -2.37 -11.02 -17.62
CA LYS A 147 -2.59 -9.93 -18.56
C LYS A 147 -1.28 -9.34 -19.05
N PRO A 148 -1.24 -8.74 -20.22
CA PRO A 148 -0.09 -7.97 -20.66
C PRO A 148 0.22 -6.84 -19.69
N GLU A 149 1.47 -6.41 -19.64
CA GLU A 149 1.92 -5.31 -18.78
C GLU A 149 1.14 -4.02 -18.99
N LYS A 150 0.79 -3.72 -20.23
CA LYS A 150 0.00 -2.56 -20.61
C LYS A 150 -1.46 -2.60 -20.14
N PHE A 151 -1.92 -3.74 -19.61
CA PHE A 151 -3.28 -3.87 -19.09
C PHE A 151 -3.37 -3.26 -17.68
N GLN A 152 -3.60 -1.97 -17.58
CA GLN A 152 -3.66 -1.21 -16.33
C GLN A 152 -5.07 -0.85 -15.90
N MET A 153 -6.05 -0.94 -16.81
CA MET A 153 -7.43 -0.55 -16.53
C MET A 153 -8.41 -1.43 -17.31
N LYS A 154 -9.54 -1.70 -16.69
CA LYS A 154 -10.71 -2.30 -17.37
C LYS A 154 -11.96 -1.52 -16.95
N VAL A 155 -12.71 -1.05 -17.93
CA VAL A 155 -13.98 -0.37 -17.73
C VAL A 155 -15.12 -1.37 -17.86
N TYR A 156 -16.04 -1.33 -16.92
CA TYR A 156 -17.23 -2.17 -16.91
C TYR A 156 -18.49 -1.31 -17.10
N ASN A 157 -19.45 -1.85 -17.80
CA ASN A 157 -20.79 -1.25 -17.81
C ASN A 157 -21.43 -1.44 -16.42
N GLY A 158 -21.77 -0.33 -15.77
CA GLY A 158 -22.35 -0.34 -14.41
C GLY A 158 -23.68 -1.07 -14.28
N ASN A 159 -24.35 -1.33 -15.37
CA ASN A 159 -25.61 -2.08 -15.41
C ASN A 159 -25.41 -3.60 -15.58
N GLN A 160 -24.17 -4.07 -15.76
CA GLN A 160 -23.88 -5.48 -15.88
C GLN A 160 -23.56 -6.10 -14.54
N THR A 161 -24.07 -7.31 -14.36
CA THR A 161 -23.74 -8.17 -13.25
C THR A 161 -22.54 -9.03 -13.62
N TYR A 162 -21.53 -9.05 -12.78
CA TYR A 162 -20.34 -9.89 -12.98
C TYR A 162 -20.42 -11.13 -12.08
N THR A 163 -20.26 -12.31 -12.67
CA THR A 163 -20.21 -13.58 -11.94
C THR A 163 -18.76 -14.05 -11.88
N GLY A 164 -18.21 -14.12 -10.67
CA GLY A 164 -16.86 -14.59 -10.44
C GLY A 164 -16.72 -16.11 -10.54
N LYS A 165 -15.48 -16.61 -10.58
CA LYS A 165 -15.15 -18.05 -10.69
C LYS A 165 -15.80 -18.96 -9.65
N LYS A 166 -16.18 -18.42 -8.48
CA LYS A 166 -16.87 -19.16 -7.41
C LYS A 166 -18.39 -19.06 -7.46
N GLY A 167 -18.95 -18.58 -8.58
CA GLY A 167 -20.40 -18.40 -8.72
C GLY A 167 -20.99 -17.22 -7.97
N TYR A 168 -20.16 -16.42 -7.30
CA TYR A 168 -20.63 -15.20 -6.67
C TYR A 168 -20.94 -14.12 -7.69
N THR A 169 -22.09 -13.50 -7.54
CA THR A 169 -22.54 -12.41 -8.40
C THR A 169 -22.24 -11.07 -7.74
N TYR A 170 -21.51 -10.22 -8.44
CA TYR A 170 -21.12 -8.89 -7.95
C TYR A 170 -21.82 -7.81 -8.74
N ASN A 171 -22.49 -6.95 -8.03
CA ASN A 171 -22.91 -5.65 -8.52
C ASN A 171 -21.84 -4.61 -8.11
N TRP A 172 -20.78 -4.53 -8.86
CA TRP A 172 -19.61 -3.68 -8.59
C TRP A 172 -19.94 -2.20 -8.37
N PHE A 173 -21.08 -1.77 -8.85
CA PHE A 173 -21.49 -0.38 -8.85
C PHE A 173 -22.68 -0.09 -7.95
N LYS A 174 -23.14 -1.08 -7.18
CA LYS A 174 -24.15 -0.84 -6.15
C LYS A 174 -23.48 -0.63 -4.81
N ASN A 175 -23.73 0.53 -4.19
CA ASN A 175 -23.38 0.73 -2.80
C ASN A 175 -24.27 -0.14 -1.88
N SER A 176 -23.94 -0.20 -0.60
CA SER A 176 -24.69 -0.94 0.42
C SER A 176 -26.18 -0.56 0.51
N ASN A 177 -26.56 0.58 -0.06
CA ASN A 177 -27.93 1.09 -0.09
C ASN A 177 -28.63 0.86 -1.45
N GLY A 178 -28.05 0.07 -2.34
CA GLY A 178 -28.65 -0.25 -3.64
C GLY A 178 -28.49 0.82 -4.72
N GLY A 179 -27.84 1.93 -4.43
CA GLY A 179 -27.50 2.96 -5.41
C GLY A 179 -26.35 2.53 -6.33
N SER A 180 -26.35 3.00 -7.57
CA SER A 180 -25.20 2.79 -8.46
C SER A 180 -24.10 3.80 -8.12
N ASN A 181 -22.88 3.30 -7.88
CA ASN A 181 -21.71 4.17 -7.80
C ASN A 181 -21.26 4.49 -9.23
N SER A 182 -21.35 5.75 -9.63
CA SER A 182 -20.66 6.19 -10.82
C SER A 182 -19.17 6.28 -10.52
N ILE A 183 -18.34 5.59 -11.31
CA ILE A 183 -16.90 5.85 -11.29
C ILE A 183 -16.73 7.24 -11.90
N LYS A 184 -16.36 8.21 -11.06
CA LYS A 184 -15.87 9.51 -11.55
C LYS A 184 -14.37 9.35 -11.78
N TYR A 185 -13.96 9.52 -13.00
CA TYR A 185 -12.55 9.61 -13.42
C TYR A 185 -12.02 11.01 -13.14
#